data_e9477640b48631532ef88be7665ec4f5
#
_entry.id   e9477640b48631532ef88be7665ec4f5
#
_cell.length_a   1.000
_cell.length_b   1.000
_cell.length_c   1.000
_cell.angle_alpha   90.00
_cell.angle_beta   90.00
_cell.angle_gamma   90.00
#
_symmetry.space_group_name_H-M   'P 1'
#
loop_
_entity.id
_entity.type
_entity.pdbx_description
1 polymer ?
#
loop_
_entity_poly.entity_id
_entity_poly.type
_entity_poly.pdbx_seq_one_letter_code
_entity_poly.pdbx_strand_id
1 'polypeptide(L)'
;MKRVKLIDVLKRRNLSSIPLEIAQYTSSVKSDIPLMESVIEINKAHIVMLTKQGIININDASQILKALDEIHLDINLDPRLEDVHMHVEAYVIGKLGEEVGGKLHVAKSRNDQVATAIRMTLRIQLLGVIQALIELRKVLLTRCEEYLKTVMPGYTHLQHGQPTTVAHHFLAYQGALERDTDRLMETFSRVNLSPMGACAFATTSFNVDRKLVAELLGFNGLIENSIDAVSARDFVVEALAGFALIMTNLSRIGEELILWSTSEFSVVTLPDEYVSTSSIMPQKRNPGVAELLRAKTAHVYSDLIAALTILKALPLSYNFDLQEITPHLWNAYEVTLTSITMATGLLKGLKFDAQRWLQLASEDFSTATEIADMLVREHGIPFRTAYAIVKKLIHKMSSKKKKITDITPEILSAAIMEATGKRVQIDKATLLKALNPIESISAKHVTGGPAPIEILRMKNERVKKIGVDEQWCQTRLLSLKEAKSRLHRLIKKIERGERV
;
A
#
# COMPACT_ATOMS: atom_id res chain seq x y z
N MET A 1 -40.42 2.52 10.62
CA MET A 1 -40.47 3.36 9.40
C MET A 1 -41.48 2.75 8.42
N LYS A 2 -42.37 3.56 7.85
CA LYS A 2 -43.51 3.07 7.05
C LYS A 2 -43.05 2.43 5.76
N ARG A 3 -43.12 1.10 5.66
CA ARG A 3 -42.90 0.27 4.45
C ARG A 3 -43.65 0.75 3.19
N VAL A 4 -44.67 1.59 3.38
CA VAL A 4 -45.58 2.08 2.33
C VAL A 4 -44.89 2.97 1.29
N LYS A 5 -43.87 3.74 1.66
CA LYS A 5 -43.29 4.77 0.77
C LYS A 5 -42.22 4.25 -0.20
N LEU A 6 -41.47 3.22 0.16
CA LEU A 6 -40.49 2.58 -0.75
C LEU A 6 -41.21 1.84 -1.89
N ILE A 7 -42.32 1.15 -1.56
CA ILE A 7 -43.15 0.45 -2.53
C ILE A 7 -43.75 1.43 -3.56
N ASP A 8 -44.09 2.67 -3.17
CA ASP A 8 -44.64 3.65 -4.11
C ASP A 8 -43.58 4.15 -5.11
N VAL A 9 -42.32 4.34 -4.67
CA VAL A 9 -41.20 4.71 -5.59
C VAL A 9 -40.88 3.56 -6.55
N LEU A 10 -40.86 2.33 -6.07
CA LEU A 10 -40.67 1.13 -6.90
C LEU A 10 -41.76 0.96 -7.96
N LYS A 11 -43.05 1.19 -7.58
CA LYS A 11 -44.18 1.11 -8.51
C LYS A 11 -44.14 2.17 -9.60
N ARG A 12 -43.80 3.42 -9.28
CA ARG A 12 -43.76 4.53 -10.25
C ARG A 12 -42.65 4.38 -11.30
N ARG A 13 -41.57 3.71 -10.95
CA ARG A 13 -40.46 3.40 -11.90
C ARG A 13 -40.59 2.03 -12.57
N ASN A 14 -41.72 1.34 -12.43
CA ASN A 14 -41.93 -0.04 -12.87
C ASN A 14 -40.93 -1.06 -12.26
N LEU A 15 -40.18 -0.68 -11.23
CA LEU A 15 -39.19 -1.55 -10.59
C LEU A 15 -39.81 -2.66 -9.75
N SER A 16 -41.08 -2.49 -9.31
CA SER A 16 -41.82 -3.52 -8.59
C SER A 16 -42.15 -4.78 -9.42
N SER A 17 -42.07 -4.68 -10.75
CA SER A 17 -42.29 -5.79 -11.68
C SER A 17 -41.01 -6.57 -12.01
N ILE A 18 -39.84 -6.10 -11.59
CA ILE A 18 -38.57 -6.78 -11.83
C ILE A 18 -38.48 -8.00 -10.90
N PRO A 19 -38.32 -9.23 -11.43
CA PRO A 19 -38.06 -10.41 -10.63
C PRO A 19 -36.84 -10.21 -9.71
N LEU A 20 -36.94 -10.73 -8.48
CA LEU A 20 -35.88 -10.54 -7.48
C LEU A 20 -34.52 -11.06 -7.95
N GLU A 21 -34.49 -12.16 -8.68
CA GLU A 21 -33.27 -12.74 -9.24
C GLU A 21 -32.57 -11.81 -10.23
N ILE A 22 -33.33 -11.12 -11.09
CA ILE A 22 -32.79 -10.14 -12.04
C ILE A 22 -32.28 -8.91 -11.26
N ALA A 23 -33.05 -8.43 -10.29
CA ALA A 23 -32.63 -7.32 -9.44
C ALA A 23 -31.34 -7.63 -8.67
N GLN A 24 -31.21 -8.84 -8.14
CA GLN A 24 -29.99 -9.28 -7.46
C GLN A 24 -28.79 -9.41 -8.39
N TYR A 25 -29.00 -9.81 -9.65
CA TYR A 25 -27.95 -9.95 -10.64
C TYR A 25 -27.41 -8.61 -11.13
N THR A 26 -28.29 -7.60 -11.29
CA THR A 26 -27.94 -6.28 -11.82
C THR A 26 -27.56 -5.24 -10.78
N SER A 27 -27.83 -5.50 -9.50
CA SER A 27 -27.65 -4.55 -8.41
C SER A 27 -26.20 -4.49 -7.91
N SER A 28 -25.68 -3.26 -7.73
CA SER A 28 -24.39 -2.99 -7.07
C SER A 28 -24.49 -2.77 -5.56
N VAL A 29 -25.67 -2.83 -4.97
CA VAL A 29 -25.96 -2.44 -3.57
C VAL A 29 -24.93 -3.00 -2.58
N LYS A 30 -24.53 -4.28 -2.70
CA LYS A 30 -23.58 -4.90 -1.77
C LYS A 30 -22.20 -4.29 -1.83
N SER A 31 -21.73 -3.96 -3.03
CA SER A 31 -20.42 -3.34 -3.26
C SER A 31 -20.42 -1.84 -3.03
N ASP A 32 -21.61 -1.21 -2.97
CA ASP A 32 -21.75 0.23 -2.79
C ASP A 32 -21.85 0.67 -1.31
N ILE A 33 -21.97 -0.27 -0.38
CA ILE A 33 -22.04 0.05 1.06
C ILE A 33 -20.92 1.01 1.48
N PRO A 34 -19.64 0.82 1.07
CA PRO A 34 -18.57 1.75 1.41
C PRO A 34 -18.74 3.16 0.84
N LEU A 35 -19.61 3.34 -0.16
CA LEU A 35 -19.87 4.63 -0.82
C LEU A 35 -20.92 5.49 -0.12
N MET A 36 -21.70 4.93 0.80
CA MET A 36 -22.90 5.58 1.37
C MET A 36 -22.61 6.97 1.95
N GLU A 37 -21.56 7.13 2.76
CA GLU A 37 -21.19 8.44 3.32
C GLU A 37 -20.85 9.44 2.20
N SER A 38 -20.06 9.01 1.21
CA SER A 38 -19.69 9.83 0.05
C SER A 38 -20.92 10.26 -0.75
N VAL A 39 -21.89 9.36 -0.94
CA VAL A 39 -23.16 9.66 -1.66
C VAL A 39 -23.96 10.72 -0.95
N ILE A 40 -24.09 10.65 0.38
CA ILE A 40 -24.80 11.67 1.17
C ILE A 40 -24.09 13.02 1.05
N GLU A 41 -22.77 13.07 1.21
CA GLU A 41 -21.98 14.31 1.12
C GLU A 41 -22.05 14.94 -0.30
N ILE A 42 -22.02 14.13 -1.37
CA ILE A 42 -22.20 14.58 -2.75
C ILE A 42 -23.56 15.26 -2.91
N ASN A 43 -24.63 14.63 -2.43
CA ASN A 43 -25.97 15.20 -2.51
C ASN A 43 -26.08 16.52 -1.74
N LYS A 44 -25.50 16.62 -0.55
CA LYS A 44 -25.45 17.85 0.24
C LYS A 44 -24.72 18.97 -0.49
N ALA A 45 -23.53 18.72 -1.01
CA ALA A 45 -22.75 19.70 -1.76
C ALA A 45 -23.48 20.16 -3.04
N HIS A 46 -24.12 19.22 -3.72
CA HIS A 46 -24.92 19.51 -4.91
C HIS A 46 -26.12 20.42 -4.60
N ILE A 47 -26.88 20.13 -3.54
CA ILE A 47 -28.03 20.98 -3.09
C ILE A 47 -27.55 22.36 -2.71
N VAL A 48 -26.45 22.52 -1.99
CA VAL A 48 -25.85 23.84 -1.68
C VAL A 48 -25.52 24.60 -2.96
N MET A 49 -24.93 23.96 -3.95
CA MET A 49 -24.63 24.57 -5.25
C MET A 49 -25.89 24.98 -6.00
N LEU A 50 -26.92 24.11 -6.09
CA LEU A 50 -28.18 24.44 -6.78
C LEU A 50 -28.87 25.62 -6.13
N THR A 51 -28.84 25.74 -4.78
CA THR A 51 -29.39 26.86 -4.03
C THR A 51 -28.63 28.15 -4.34
N LYS A 52 -27.32 28.10 -4.33
CA LYS A 52 -26.45 29.26 -4.63
C LYS A 52 -26.63 29.76 -6.06
N GLN A 53 -26.86 28.86 -7.01
CA GLN A 53 -27.16 29.21 -8.41
C GLN A 53 -28.61 29.60 -8.67
N GLY A 54 -29.47 29.62 -7.64
CA GLY A 54 -30.88 29.96 -7.76
C GLY A 54 -31.72 28.93 -8.55
N ILE A 55 -31.19 27.72 -8.74
CA ILE A 55 -31.90 26.64 -9.46
C ILE A 55 -33.00 26.03 -8.59
N ILE A 56 -32.77 25.93 -7.29
CA ILE A 56 -33.80 25.56 -6.30
C ILE A 56 -33.94 26.63 -5.25
N ASN A 57 -35.14 26.78 -4.69
CA ASN A 57 -35.37 27.74 -3.64
C ASN A 57 -34.84 27.24 -2.28
N ILE A 58 -34.57 28.17 -1.37
CA ILE A 58 -33.93 27.89 -0.10
C ILE A 58 -34.76 26.99 0.83
N ASN A 59 -36.13 27.11 0.77
CA ASN A 59 -37.01 26.32 1.60
C ASN A 59 -36.97 24.82 1.23
N ASP A 60 -37.03 24.53 -0.06
CA ASP A 60 -36.92 23.16 -0.55
C ASP A 60 -35.52 22.58 -0.26
N ALA A 61 -34.47 23.38 -0.47
CA ALA A 61 -33.11 23.00 -0.15
C ALA A 61 -32.96 22.65 1.34
N SER A 62 -33.49 23.47 2.24
CA SER A 62 -33.45 23.21 3.69
C SER A 62 -34.13 21.89 4.06
N GLN A 63 -35.31 21.60 3.46
CA GLN A 63 -36.02 20.35 3.72
C GLN A 63 -35.21 19.14 3.22
N ILE A 64 -34.62 19.22 2.00
CA ILE A 64 -33.81 18.14 1.42
C ILE A 64 -32.56 17.89 2.27
N LEU A 65 -31.85 18.95 2.69
CA LEU A 65 -30.65 18.83 3.52
C LEU A 65 -30.94 18.16 4.86
N LYS A 66 -32.04 18.56 5.54
CA LYS A 66 -32.48 17.89 6.76
C LYS A 66 -32.84 16.42 6.55
N ALA A 67 -33.49 16.10 5.43
CA ALA A 67 -33.80 14.70 5.11
C ALA A 67 -32.53 13.86 4.85
N LEU A 68 -31.50 14.45 4.24
CA LEU A 68 -30.19 13.78 4.03
C LEU A 68 -29.43 13.55 5.34
N ASP A 69 -29.55 14.48 6.33
CA ASP A 69 -28.91 14.31 7.64
C ASP A 69 -29.53 13.19 8.49
N GLU A 70 -30.78 12.80 8.19
CA GLU A 70 -31.46 11.72 8.91
C GLU A 70 -31.25 10.33 8.32
N ILE A 71 -30.45 10.20 7.23
CA ILE A 71 -30.15 8.91 6.64
C ILE A 71 -29.13 8.20 7.52
N HIS A 72 -29.52 7.04 8.06
CA HIS A 72 -28.62 6.16 8.77
C HIS A 72 -27.84 5.25 7.80
N LEU A 73 -26.57 4.95 8.13
CA LEU A 73 -25.70 4.14 7.26
C LEU A 73 -26.06 2.64 7.27
N ASP A 74 -26.86 2.19 8.24
CA ASP A 74 -27.31 0.81 8.45
C ASP A 74 -28.69 0.50 7.84
N ILE A 75 -29.09 1.24 6.81
CA ILE A 75 -30.38 1.02 6.14
C ILE A 75 -30.43 -0.36 5.45
N ASN A 76 -31.61 -1.00 5.52
CA ASN A 76 -31.86 -2.21 4.77
C ASN A 76 -31.96 -1.88 3.28
N LEU A 77 -31.01 -2.39 2.50
CA LEU A 77 -30.89 -2.11 1.07
C LEU A 77 -31.66 -3.16 0.26
N ASP A 78 -32.60 -2.71 -0.58
CA ASP A 78 -33.40 -3.54 -1.47
C ASP A 78 -32.72 -3.57 -2.87
N PRO A 79 -32.29 -4.74 -3.40
CA PRO A 79 -31.63 -4.83 -4.70
C PRO A 79 -32.48 -4.31 -5.86
N ARG A 80 -33.80 -4.21 -5.73
CA ARG A 80 -34.67 -3.60 -6.76
C ARG A 80 -34.45 -2.08 -6.92
N LEU A 81 -33.75 -1.45 -5.99
CA LEU A 81 -33.30 -0.05 -6.11
C LEU A 81 -31.88 0.04 -6.73
N GLU A 82 -31.40 -1.00 -7.35
CA GLU A 82 -30.13 -1.06 -8.10
C GLU A 82 -28.88 -0.72 -7.29
N ASP A 83 -28.81 0.47 -6.62
CA ASP A 83 -27.63 0.98 -5.93
C ASP A 83 -27.99 1.89 -4.72
N VAL A 84 -26.97 2.30 -3.98
CA VAL A 84 -27.13 3.19 -2.81
C VAL A 84 -27.60 4.59 -3.18
N HIS A 85 -27.34 5.08 -4.38
CA HIS A 85 -27.81 6.39 -4.84
C HIS A 85 -29.35 6.43 -4.96
N MET A 86 -29.93 5.35 -5.53
CA MET A 86 -31.38 5.23 -5.58
C MET A 86 -32.00 5.09 -4.19
N HIS A 87 -31.34 4.43 -3.25
CA HIS A 87 -31.84 4.34 -1.89
C HIS A 87 -31.89 5.72 -1.21
N VAL A 88 -30.84 6.54 -1.36
CA VAL A 88 -30.81 7.93 -0.87
C VAL A 88 -31.93 8.77 -1.51
N GLU A 89 -32.09 8.70 -2.82
CA GLU A 89 -33.15 9.41 -3.55
C GLU A 89 -34.54 8.96 -3.10
N ALA A 90 -34.77 7.64 -3.04
CA ALA A 90 -36.04 7.07 -2.60
C ALA A 90 -36.40 7.46 -1.14
N TYR A 91 -35.38 7.52 -0.27
CA TYR A 91 -35.58 7.99 1.11
C TYR A 91 -36.09 9.46 1.15
N VAL A 92 -35.40 10.35 0.43
CA VAL A 92 -35.72 11.79 0.40
C VAL A 92 -37.10 12.02 -0.23
N ILE A 93 -37.41 11.39 -1.37
CA ILE A 93 -38.73 11.47 -2.02
C ILE A 93 -39.80 10.87 -1.09
N GLY A 94 -39.53 9.73 -0.48
CA GLY A 94 -40.47 9.09 0.46
C GLY A 94 -40.82 9.96 1.66
N LYS A 95 -39.89 10.81 2.10
CA LYS A 95 -40.10 11.71 3.24
C LYS A 95 -40.76 13.02 2.87
N LEU A 96 -40.38 13.65 1.76
CA LEU A 96 -40.77 15.01 1.39
C LEU A 96 -41.82 15.06 0.28
N GLY A 97 -42.13 13.95 -0.35
CA GLY A 97 -42.92 13.91 -1.58
C GLY A 97 -42.11 14.25 -2.82
N GLU A 98 -42.71 14.04 -3.99
CA GLU A 98 -42.05 14.17 -5.29
C GLU A 98 -41.73 15.60 -5.68
N GLU A 99 -42.63 16.53 -5.30
CA GLU A 99 -42.52 17.96 -5.61
C GLU A 99 -41.24 18.59 -4.99
N VAL A 100 -40.92 18.25 -3.76
CA VAL A 100 -39.70 18.72 -3.08
C VAL A 100 -38.57 17.74 -3.21
N GLY A 101 -38.79 16.47 -2.85
CA GLY A 101 -37.75 15.43 -2.83
C GLY A 101 -37.18 15.12 -4.20
N GLY A 102 -37.99 15.19 -5.28
CA GLY A 102 -37.54 14.97 -6.66
C GLY A 102 -36.54 16.01 -7.15
N LYS A 103 -36.46 17.18 -6.52
CA LYS A 103 -35.46 18.22 -6.82
C LYS A 103 -34.03 17.80 -6.47
N LEU A 104 -33.85 16.76 -5.66
CA LEU A 104 -32.55 16.17 -5.35
C LEU A 104 -31.79 15.75 -6.61
N HIS A 105 -32.50 15.31 -7.67
CA HIS A 105 -31.88 14.79 -8.90
C HIS A 105 -31.69 15.83 -10.01
N VAL A 106 -32.01 17.09 -9.78
CA VAL A 106 -31.86 18.16 -10.78
C VAL A 106 -30.40 18.34 -11.18
N ALA A 107 -30.12 18.41 -12.47
CA ALA A 107 -28.82 18.74 -13.07
C ALA A 107 -27.66 17.80 -12.67
N LYS A 108 -27.94 16.51 -12.48
CA LYS A 108 -26.92 15.46 -12.25
C LYS A 108 -27.40 14.12 -12.83
N SER A 109 -26.46 13.18 -12.93
CA SER A 109 -26.74 11.81 -13.32
C SER A 109 -26.15 10.82 -12.30
N ARG A 110 -26.57 9.56 -12.40
CA ARG A 110 -25.95 8.46 -11.69
C ARG A 110 -24.46 8.33 -12.05
N ASN A 111 -24.11 8.56 -13.33
CA ASN A 111 -22.76 8.37 -13.83
C ASN A 111 -21.73 9.27 -13.14
N ASP A 112 -21.99 10.57 -13.04
CA ASP A 112 -21.08 11.49 -12.34
C ASP A 112 -21.08 11.29 -10.82
N GLN A 113 -22.24 10.91 -10.23
CA GLN A 113 -22.32 10.60 -8.80
C GLN A 113 -21.47 9.37 -8.43
N VAL A 114 -21.59 8.26 -9.16
CA VAL A 114 -20.83 7.02 -8.90
C VAL A 114 -19.33 7.27 -9.03
N ALA A 115 -18.90 7.92 -10.14
CA ALA A 115 -17.49 8.25 -10.36
C ALA A 115 -16.94 9.14 -9.23
N THR A 116 -17.73 10.09 -8.73
CA THR A 116 -17.35 10.97 -7.63
C THR A 116 -17.27 10.20 -6.30
N ALA A 117 -18.25 9.36 -6.00
CA ALA A 117 -18.30 8.58 -4.76
C ALA A 117 -17.12 7.61 -4.64
N ILE A 118 -16.77 6.90 -5.73
CA ILE A 118 -15.61 6.00 -5.74
C ILE A 118 -14.32 6.79 -5.45
N ARG A 119 -14.10 7.95 -6.09
CA ARG A 119 -12.93 8.80 -5.85
C ARG A 119 -12.87 9.33 -4.43
N MET A 120 -13.99 9.76 -3.86
CA MET A 120 -14.07 10.23 -2.47
C MET A 120 -13.72 9.14 -1.48
N THR A 121 -14.24 7.93 -1.67
CA THR A 121 -13.97 6.79 -0.81
C THR A 121 -12.52 6.33 -0.97
N LEU A 122 -12.05 6.13 -2.20
CA LEU A 122 -10.70 5.66 -2.48
C LEU A 122 -9.63 6.61 -1.94
N ARG A 123 -9.78 7.94 -2.03
CA ARG A 123 -8.78 8.87 -1.51
C ARG A 123 -8.58 8.74 0.01
N ILE A 124 -9.65 8.44 0.77
CA ILE A 124 -9.56 8.19 2.22
C ILE A 124 -8.84 6.86 2.48
N GLN A 125 -9.17 5.83 1.69
CA GLN A 125 -8.53 4.52 1.77
C GLN A 125 -7.03 4.60 1.45
N LEU A 126 -6.65 5.37 0.43
CA LEU A 126 -5.24 5.62 0.09
C LEU A 126 -4.49 6.28 1.25
N LEU A 127 -5.08 7.30 1.88
CA LEU A 127 -4.47 7.93 3.07
C LEU A 127 -4.30 6.94 4.21
N GLY A 128 -5.26 6.05 4.43
CA GLY A 128 -5.16 4.97 5.43
C GLY A 128 -4.03 3.99 5.13
N VAL A 129 -3.87 3.56 3.89
CA VAL A 129 -2.77 2.66 3.46
C VAL A 129 -1.41 3.37 3.57
N ILE A 130 -1.32 4.65 3.16
CA ILE A 130 -0.08 5.45 3.28
C ILE A 130 0.33 5.57 4.75
N GLN A 131 -0.60 5.86 5.66
CA GLN A 131 -0.33 5.92 7.10
C GLN A 131 0.15 4.58 7.65
N ALA A 132 -0.47 3.47 7.25
CA ALA A 132 -0.04 2.13 7.65
C ALA A 132 1.37 1.79 7.14
N LEU A 133 1.71 2.17 5.90
CA LEU A 133 3.07 2.04 5.36
C LEU A 133 4.09 2.88 6.12
N ILE A 134 3.75 4.11 6.49
CA ILE A 134 4.60 4.98 7.31
C ILE A 134 4.92 4.30 8.66
N GLU A 135 3.92 3.71 9.33
CA GLU A 135 4.12 3.00 10.59
C GLU A 135 4.99 1.74 10.41
N LEU A 136 4.78 0.97 9.35
CA LEU A 136 5.64 -0.17 9.03
C LEU A 136 7.10 0.25 8.78
N ARG A 137 7.30 1.34 8.04
CA ARG A 137 8.64 1.92 7.78
C ARG A 137 9.31 2.39 9.06
N LYS A 138 8.59 2.99 10.02
CA LYS A 138 9.12 3.36 11.34
C LYS A 138 9.57 2.14 12.14
N VAL A 139 8.77 1.07 12.14
CA VAL A 139 9.14 -0.19 12.78
C VAL A 139 10.45 -0.72 12.19
N LEU A 140 10.59 -0.75 10.88
CA LEU A 140 11.83 -1.19 10.23
C LEU A 140 13.04 -0.34 10.64
N LEU A 141 12.89 0.99 10.78
CA LEU A 141 13.98 1.86 11.23
C LEU A 141 14.34 1.65 12.72
N THR A 142 13.35 1.37 13.55
CA THR A 142 13.59 1.01 14.97
C THR A 142 14.36 -0.31 15.07
N ARG A 143 13.94 -1.32 14.30
CA ARG A 143 14.62 -2.62 14.25
C ARG A 143 16.02 -2.52 13.64
N CYS A 144 16.20 -1.63 12.64
CA CYS A 144 17.52 -1.32 12.07
C CYS A 144 18.49 -0.81 13.16
N GLU A 145 18.04 0.07 14.05
CA GLU A 145 18.88 0.57 15.15
C GLU A 145 19.24 -0.52 16.16
N GLU A 146 18.27 -1.34 16.54
CA GLU A 146 18.45 -2.43 17.50
C GLU A 146 19.46 -3.48 16.99
N TYR A 147 19.43 -3.80 15.68
CA TYR A 147 20.29 -4.81 15.06
C TYR A 147 21.42 -4.22 14.21
N LEU A 148 21.84 -2.99 14.52
CA LEU A 148 22.86 -2.24 13.77
C LEU A 148 24.14 -3.04 13.52
N LYS A 149 24.59 -3.80 14.52
CA LYS A 149 25.83 -4.56 14.51
C LYS A 149 25.63 -6.07 14.34
N THR A 150 24.39 -6.52 14.13
CA THR A 150 24.11 -7.95 13.95
C THR A 150 24.55 -8.40 12.56
N VAL A 151 25.68 -9.09 12.53
CA VAL A 151 26.24 -9.65 11.29
C VAL A 151 25.35 -10.77 10.79
N MET A 152 25.15 -10.84 9.50
CA MET A 152 24.52 -11.97 8.80
C MET A 152 25.25 -12.25 7.48
N PRO A 153 25.25 -13.49 6.97
CA PRO A 153 25.67 -13.73 5.58
C PRO A 153 24.64 -13.07 4.65
N GLY A 154 25.09 -12.38 3.64
CA GLY A 154 24.25 -12.00 2.51
C GLY A 154 23.96 -13.22 1.64
N TYR A 155 22.81 -13.23 0.96
CA TYR A 155 22.41 -14.35 0.10
C TYR A 155 22.23 -13.90 -1.34
N THR A 156 22.77 -14.68 -2.27
CA THR A 156 22.41 -14.66 -3.69
C THR A 156 22.17 -16.10 -4.13
N HIS A 157 21.11 -16.36 -4.88
CA HIS A 157 20.72 -17.74 -5.27
C HIS A 157 20.50 -18.67 -4.06
N LEU A 158 20.09 -18.11 -2.90
CA LEU A 158 20.01 -18.81 -1.61
C LEU A 158 21.34 -19.43 -1.14
N GLN A 159 22.45 -18.97 -1.68
CA GLN A 159 23.80 -19.35 -1.26
C GLN A 159 24.44 -18.20 -0.48
N HIS A 160 25.35 -18.51 0.45
CA HIS A 160 26.10 -17.52 1.19
C HIS A 160 26.93 -16.63 0.24
N GLY A 161 26.72 -15.35 0.34
CA GLY A 161 27.51 -14.31 -0.31
C GLY A 161 28.42 -13.59 0.70
N GLN A 162 28.66 -12.30 0.46
CA GLN A 162 29.46 -11.48 1.38
C GLN A 162 28.70 -11.21 2.70
N PRO A 163 29.43 -10.99 3.82
CA PRO A 163 28.82 -10.56 5.06
C PRO A 163 28.12 -9.19 4.94
N THR A 164 26.97 -9.08 5.56
CA THR A 164 26.19 -7.86 5.72
C THR A 164 25.63 -7.79 7.15
N THR A 165 24.66 -6.89 7.42
CA THR A 165 23.98 -6.79 8.71
C THR A 165 22.46 -6.90 8.54
N VAL A 166 21.77 -7.34 9.58
CA VAL A 166 20.29 -7.32 9.65
C VAL A 166 19.77 -5.89 9.44
N ALA A 167 20.47 -4.90 9.97
CA ALA A 167 20.12 -3.48 9.77
C ALA A 167 20.20 -3.05 8.30
N HIS A 168 21.24 -3.45 7.58
CA HIS A 168 21.38 -3.18 6.15
C HIS A 168 20.24 -3.82 5.35
N HIS A 169 19.88 -5.05 5.70
CA HIS A 169 18.76 -5.77 5.07
C HIS A 169 17.42 -5.09 5.33
N PHE A 170 17.14 -4.63 6.56
CA PHE A 170 15.92 -3.90 6.87
C PHE A 170 15.81 -2.55 6.16
N LEU A 171 16.94 -1.86 5.94
CA LEU A 171 16.95 -0.64 5.13
C LEU A 171 16.59 -0.90 3.66
N ALA A 172 16.89 -2.09 3.13
CA ALA A 172 16.46 -2.47 1.78
C ALA A 172 14.93 -2.60 1.69
N TYR A 173 14.28 -3.26 2.67
CA TYR A 173 12.82 -3.31 2.75
C TYR A 173 12.20 -1.93 2.94
N GLN A 174 12.78 -1.13 3.84
CA GLN A 174 12.31 0.23 4.09
C GLN A 174 12.35 1.06 2.80
N GLY A 175 13.42 0.97 2.01
CA GLY A 175 13.53 1.67 0.72
C GLY A 175 12.52 1.19 -0.34
N ALA A 176 12.13 -0.09 -0.33
CA ALA A 176 11.08 -0.59 -1.21
C ALA A 176 9.71 0.00 -0.82
N LEU A 177 9.36 -0.04 0.47
CA LEU A 177 8.10 0.50 0.99
C LEU A 177 8.03 2.03 0.91
N GLU A 178 9.18 2.74 0.95
CA GLU A 178 9.24 4.18 0.69
C GLU A 178 8.78 4.50 -0.74
N ARG A 179 9.28 3.78 -1.73
CA ARG A 179 8.84 3.93 -3.13
C ARG A 179 7.35 3.57 -3.32
N ASP A 180 6.83 2.61 -2.55
CA ASP A 180 5.40 2.28 -2.58
C ASP A 180 4.57 3.41 -1.97
N THR A 181 5.05 4.04 -0.91
CA THR A 181 4.43 5.23 -0.32
C THR A 181 4.37 6.38 -1.33
N ASP A 182 5.48 6.68 -2.02
CA ASP A 182 5.54 7.73 -3.03
C ASP A 182 4.54 7.48 -4.18
N ARG A 183 4.44 6.24 -4.68
CA ARG A 183 3.45 5.86 -5.71
C ARG A 183 2.02 6.15 -5.28
N LEU A 184 1.64 5.75 -4.06
CA LEU A 184 0.28 6.00 -3.56
C LEU A 184 0.00 7.50 -3.36
N MET A 185 0.99 8.29 -2.96
CA MET A 185 0.86 9.74 -2.85
C MET A 185 0.62 10.39 -4.23
N GLU A 186 1.30 9.92 -5.27
CA GLU A 186 1.06 10.34 -6.65
C GLU A 186 -0.30 9.89 -7.16
N THR A 187 -0.70 8.64 -6.90
CA THR A 187 -2.04 8.10 -7.21
C THR A 187 -3.13 8.95 -6.56
N PHE A 188 -2.97 9.33 -5.29
CA PHE A 188 -3.89 10.21 -4.59
C PHE A 188 -4.15 11.52 -5.37
N SER A 189 -3.13 12.12 -5.94
CA SER A 189 -3.25 13.37 -6.69
C SER A 189 -4.16 13.22 -7.92
N ARG A 190 -4.13 12.09 -8.60
CA ARG A 190 -4.98 11.77 -9.75
C ARG A 190 -6.39 11.31 -9.34
N VAL A 191 -6.51 10.65 -8.20
CA VAL A 191 -7.82 10.28 -7.60
C VAL A 191 -8.57 11.52 -7.15
N ASN A 192 -7.89 12.52 -6.58
CA ASN A 192 -8.50 13.69 -5.97
C ASN A 192 -8.88 14.80 -6.97
N LEU A 193 -9.48 14.40 -8.12
CA LEU A 193 -10.09 15.27 -9.11
C LEU A 193 -11.58 14.95 -9.24
N SER A 194 -12.44 16.01 -9.27
CA SER A 194 -13.89 15.87 -9.26
C SER A 194 -14.48 15.61 -10.65
N PRO A 195 -15.25 14.55 -10.84
CA PRO A 195 -16.06 14.35 -12.05
C PRO A 195 -17.46 15.00 -11.93
N MET A 196 -17.88 15.46 -10.74
CA MET A 196 -19.25 15.91 -10.49
C MET A 196 -19.67 17.08 -11.40
N GLY A 197 -20.92 17.04 -11.84
CA GLY A 197 -21.49 17.99 -12.79
C GLY A 197 -21.23 17.65 -14.26
N ALA A 198 -20.57 16.52 -14.54
CA ALA A 198 -20.49 15.96 -15.88
C ALA A 198 -21.83 15.37 -16.37
N CYS A 199 -22.79 15.18 -15.47
CA CYS A 199 -24.08 14.52 -15.70
C CYS A 199 -23.91 13.13 -16.30
N ALA A 200 -24.70 12.77 -17.31
CA ALA A 200 -24.57 11.48 -17.98
C ALA A 200 -23.23 11.34 -18.68
N PHE A 201 -22.79 12.37 -19.43
CA PHE A 201 -21.51 12.50 -20.13
C PHE A 201 -21.31 13.85 -20.84
N ALA A 202 -22.35 14.67 -21.01
CA ALA A 202 -22.35 15.89 -21.80
C ALA A 202 -22.73 17.15 -21.00
N THR A 203 -22.61 17.08 -19.68
CA THR A 203 -23.04 18.13 -18.75
C THR A 203 -24.55 18.41 -18.82
N THR A 204 -24.98 19.65 -18.55
CA THR A 204 -26.39 20.08 -18.47
C THR A 204 -26.52 21.53 -18.97
N SER A 205 -27.72 21.92 -19.43
CA SER A 205 -28.05 23.30 -19.75
C SER A 205 -28.33 24.20 -18.52
N PHE A 206 -28.44 23.62 -17.33
CA PHE A 206 -28.51 24.41 -16.10
C PHE A 206 -27.17 25.08 -15.79
N ASN A 207 -27.21 26.29 -15.24
CA ASN A 207 -25.99 27.01 -14.84
C ASN A 207 -25.41 26.45 -13.54
N VAL A 208 -24.85 25.23 -13.60
CA VAL A 208 -24.24 24.57 -12.45
C VAL A 208 -22.79 25.02 -12.24
N ASP A 209 -22.36 25.15 -10.99
CA ASP A 209 -20.98 25.47 -10.63
C ASP A 209 -20.22 24.19 -10.20
N ARG A 210 -19.57 23.53 -11.18
CA ARG A 210 -18.74 22.33 -10.94
C ARG A 210 -17.57 22.59 -9.99
N LYS A 211 -16.98 23.81 -10.06
CA LYS A 211 -15.82 24.19 -9.21
C LYS A 211 -16.24 24.28 -7.75
N LEU A 212 -17.37 24.94 -7.48
CA LEU A 212 -17.92 25.03 -6.11
C LEU A 212 -18.16 23.64 -5.52
N VAL A 213 -18.78 22.73 -6.27
CA VAL A 213 -19.01 21.35 -5.79
C VAL A 213 -17.69 20.64 -5.50
N ALA A 214 -16.70 20.75 -6.38
CA ALA A 214 -15.37 20.18 -6.17
C ALA A 214 -14.70 20.70 -4.89
N GLU A 215 -14.74 22.03 -4.65
CA GLU A 215 -14.21 22.67 -3.45
C GLU A 215 -14.94 22.20 -2.18
N LEU A 216 -16.26 22.14 -2.20
CA LEU A 216 -17.07 21.69 -1.05
C LEU A 216 -16.83 20.22 -0.70
N LEU A 217 -16.49 19.41 -1.68
CA LEU A 217 -16.14 18.00 -1.50
C LEU A 217 -14.63 17.78 -1.26
N GLY A 218 -13.81 18.84 -1.24
CA GLY A 218 -12.37 18.77 -0.96
C GLY A 218 -11.51 18.17 -2.09
N PHE A 219 -11.96 18.28 -3.33
CA PHE A 219 -11.16 17.93 -4.51
C PHE A 219 -10.17 19.05 -4.86
N ASN A 220 -9.02 18.67 -5.42
CA ASN A 220 -8.00 19.62 -5.87
C ASN A 220 -8.35 20.34 -7.19
N GLY A 221 -9.34 19.85 -7.93
CA GLY A 221 -9.77 20.38 -9.22
C GLY A 221 -10.82 19.51 -9.87
N LEU A 222 -11.01 19.71 -11.17
CA LEU A 222 -12.00 19.02 -11.98
C LEU A 222 -11.32 18.09 -13.00
N ILE A 223 -12.00 17.01 -13.37
CA ILE A 223 -11.76 16.35 -14.65
C ILE A 223 -12.54 17.20 -15.67
N GLU A 224 -11.80 17.87 -16.55
CA GLU A 224 -12.36 18.93 -17.41
C GLU A 224 -13.36 18.38 -18.43
N ASN A 225 -12.95 17.39 -19.21
CA ASN A 225 -13.81 16.74 -20.18
C ASN A 225 -14.88 15.87 -19.50
N SER A 226 -16.15 16.14 -19.78
CA SER A 226 -17.27 15.48 -19.09
C SER A 226 -17.45 14.01 -19.50
N ILE A 227 -17.02 13.61 -20.71
CA ILE A 227 -17.01 12.20 -21.11
C ILE A 227 -15.95 11.43 -20.34
N ASP A 228 -14.73 11.99 -20.24
CA ASP A 228 -13.63 11.44 -19.46
C ASP A 228 -14.01 11.35 -17.97
N ALA A 229 -14.64 12.37 -17.43
CA ALA A 229 -15.07 12.45 -16.04
C ALA A 229 -15.93 11.27 -15.59
N VAL A 230 -16.83 10.78 -16.46
CA VAL A 230 -17.72 9.65 -16.14
C VAL A 230 -17.15 8.30 -16.56
N SER A 231 -16.25 8.27 -17.55
CA SER A 231 -15.67 7.04 -18.12
C SER A 231 -14.46 6.53 -17.35
N ALA A 232 -13.60 7.46 -16.88
CA ALA A 232 -12.30 7.12 -16.33
C ALA A 232 -12.39 6.17 -15.13
N ARG A 233 -11.66 5.06 -15.20
CA ARG A 233 -11.42 4.10 -14.12
C ARG A 233 -9.92 3.72 -14.02
N ASP A 234 -9.07 4.34 -14.82
CA ASP A 234 -7.61 4.22 -14.78
C ASP A 234 -7.05 4.49 -13.37
N PHE A 235 -7.64 5.44 -12.64
CA PHE A 235 -7.29 5.73 -11.25
C PHE A 235 -7.54 4.55 -10.29
N VAL A 236 -8.51 3.69 -10.58
CA VAL A 236 -8.75 2.45 -9.84
C VAL A 236 -7.66 1.43 -10.15
N VAL A 237 -7.35 1.24 -11.43
CA VAL A 237 -6.26 0.34 -11.86
C VAL A 237 -4.93 0.78 -11.30
N GLU A 238 -4.65 2.08 -11.27
CA GLU A 238 -3.43 2.64 -10.68
C GLU A 238 -3.32 2.34 -9.19
N ALA A 239 -4.41 2.50 -8.43
CA ALA A 239 -4.46 2.13 -7.02
C ALA A 239 -4.23 0.62 -6.81
N LEU A 240 -4.90 -0.23 -7.61
CA LEU A 240 -4.73 -1.68 -7.58
C LEU A 240 -3.28 -2.09 -7.90
N ALA A 241 -2.63 -1.44 -8.88
CA ALA A 241 -1.23 -1.67 -9.20
C ALA A 241 -0.30 -1.28 -8.04
N GLY A 242 -0.59 -0.16 -7.37
CA GLY A 242 0.11 0.24 -6.15
C GLY A 242 -0.03 -0.79 -5.03
N PHE A 243 -1.23 -1.27 -4.79
CA PHE A 243 -1.50 -2.33 -3.79
C PHE A 243 -0.81 -3.65 -4.16
N ALA A 244 -0.79 -4.04 -5.43
CA ALA A 244 -0.09 -5.23 -5.90
C ALA A 244 1.43 -5.15 -5.66
N LEU A 245 2.06 -3.99 -5.87
CA LEU A 245 3.49 -3.79 -5.58
C LEU A 245 3.78 -3.86 -4.08
N ILE A 246 2.94 -3.27 -3.23
CA ILE A 246 3.05 -3.40 -1.77
C ILE A 246 3.00 -4.88 -1.36
N MET A 247 1.98 -5.60 -1.83
CA MET A 247 1.83 -7.02 -1.52
C MET A 247 3.00 -7.86 -2.03
N THR A 248 3.58 -7.51 -3.19
CA THR A 248 4.82 -8.14 -3.69
C THR A 248 5.96 -7.97 -2.69
N ASN A 249 6.17 -6.76 -2.17
CA ASN A 249 7.22 -6.50 -1.18
C ASN A 249 6.93 -7.21 0.14
N LEU A 250 5.68 -7.22 0.61
CA LEU A 250 5.30 -7.96 1.83
C LEU A 250 5.47 -9.48 1.66
N SER A 251 5.18 -10.03 0.49
CA SER A 251 5.38 -11.46 0.22
C SER A 251 6.84 -11.88 0.32
N ARG A 252 7.76 -11.02 -0.11
CA ARG A 252 9.22 -11.26 0.00
C ARG A 252 9.67 -11.25 1.46
N ILE A 253 9.16 -10.31 2.26
CA ILE A 253 9.39 -10.29 3.71
C ILE A 253 8.86 -11.59 4.33
N GLY A 254 7.63 -11.99 3.98
CA GLY A 254 7.02 -13.23 4.46
C GLY A 254 7.87 -14.46 4.14
N GLU A 255 8.36 -14.58 2.90
CA GLU A 255 9.20 -15.70 2.46
C GLU A 255 10.51 -15.79 3.25
N GLU A 256 11.22 -14.68 3.42
CA GLU A 256 12.47 -14.68 4.20
C GLU A 256 12.24 -15.05 5.67
N LEU A 257 11.15 -14.55 6.28
CA LEU A 257 10.81 -14.90 7.66
C LEU A 257 10.44 -16.38 7.82
N ILE A 258 9.80 -16.97 6.81
CA ILE A 258 9.54 -18.42 6.78
C ILE A 258 10.86 -19.18 6.77
N LEU A 259 11.76 -18.85 5.83
CA LEU A 259 13.07 -19.50 5.71
C LEU A 259 13.90 -19.35 7.00
N TRP A 260 14.01 -18.14 7.52
CA TRP A 260 14.85 -17.82 8.69
C TRP A 260 14.33 -18.45 10.00
N SER A 261 13.03 -18.75 10.07
CA SER A 261 12.41 -19.39 11.24
C SER A 261 12.45 -20.93 11.20
N THR A 262 12.88 -21.55 10.08
CA THR A 262 13.03 -23.00 10.00
C THR A 262 14.10 -23.51 10.96
N SER A 263 14.03 -24.81 11.30
CA SER A 263 15.05 -25.48 12.13
C SER A 263 16.44 -25.45 11.50
N GLU A 264 16.51 -25.45 10.17
CA GLU A 264 17.74 -25.46 9.38
C GLU A 264 18.48 -24.11 9.48
N PHE A 265 17.76 -22.99 9.35
CA PHE A 265 18.35 -21.67 9.56
C PHE A 265 18.44 -21.33 11.03
N SER A 266 17.33 -21.39 11.73
CA SER A 266 17.20 -21.13 13.17
C SER A 266 17.82 -19.80 13.63
N VAL A 267 17.57 -18.73 12.85
CA VAL A 267 18.17 -17.41 13.05
C VAL A 267 17.17 -16.34 13.49
N VAL A 268 15.86 -16.66 13.43
CA VAL A 268 14.79 -15.75 13.88
C VAL A 268 13.74 -16.52 14.67
N THR A 269 13.24 -15.89 15.73
CA THR A 269 12.06 -16.35 16.46
C THR A 269 10.90 -15.39 16.17
N LEU A 270 9.79 -15.92 15.65
CA LEU A 270 8.56 -15.18 15.43
C LEU A 270 7.80 -15.01 16.75
N PRO A 271 7.08 -13.89 16.96
CA PRO A 271 6.25 -13.68 18.15
C PRO A 271 5.13 -14.73 18.24
N ASP A 272 4.77 -15.14 19.46
CA ASP A 272 3.81 -16.25 19.69
C ASP A 272 2.44 -15.97 19.11
N GLU A 273 1.97 -14.73 19.14
CA GLU A 273 0.69 -14.31 18.58
C GLU A 273 0.62 -14.32 17.06
N TYR A 274 1.76 -14.47 16.36
CA TYR A 274 1.87 -14.51 14.89
C TYR A 274 2.20 -15.90 14.34
N VAL A 275 2.25 -16.90 15.21
CA VAL A 275 2.48 -18.30 14.83
C VAL A 275 1.24 -19.14 15.13
N SER A 276 1.05 -20.22 14.38
CA SER A 276 0.03 -21.21 14.68
C SER A 276 0.64 -22.49 15.23
N THR A 277 -0.05 -23.10 16.17
CA THR A 277 0.36 -24.38 16.78
C THR A 277 -0.19 -25.56 15.99
N SER A 278 0.50 -26.70 16.07
CA SER A 278 -0.01 -27.96 15.53
C SER A 278 -1.00 -28.61 16.50
N SER A 279 -2.06 -29.21 15.97
CA SER A 279 -3.04 -29.97 16.77
C SER A 279 -2.48 -31.29 17.36
N ILE A 280 -1.37 -31.80 16.82
CA ILE A 280 -0.78 -33.08 17.21
C ILE A 280 0.68 -32.94 17.68
N MET A 281 1.41 -31.93 17.24
CA MET A 281 2.83 -31.74 17.55
C MET A 281 3.01 -30.48 18.42
N PRO A 282 3.10 -30.61 19.76
CA PRO A 282 3.07 -29.46 20.67
C PRO A 282 4.29 -28.54 20.52
N GLN A 283 5.40 -29.04 19.99
CA GLN A 283 6.61 -28.24 19.74
C GLN A 283 6.58 -27.44 18.42
N LYS A 284 5.62 -27.75 17.52
CA LYS A 284 5.61 -27.17 16.18
C LYS A 284 5.00 -25.76 16.17
N ARG A 285 5.78 -24.83 15.68
CA ARG A 285 5.44 -23.40 15.55
C ARG A 285 5.42 -23.05 14.07
N ASN A 286 4.22 -22.90 13.50
CA ASN A 286 4.08 -22.60 12.07
C ASN A 286 4.10 -21.09 11.84
N PRO A 287 4.82 -20.58 10.84
CA PRO A 287 4.88 -19.15 10.52
C PRO A 287 3.64 -18.66 9.76
N GLY A 288 2.43 -18.97 10.30
CA GLY A 288 1.16 -18.84 9.60
C GLY A 288 0.87 -17.45 9.04
N VAL A 289 1.20 -16.39 9.80
CA VAL A 289 1.02 -15.02 9.31
C VAL A 289 1.97 -14.72 8.15
N ALA A 290 3.23 -15.14 8.22
CA ALA A 290 4.20 -14.96 7.12
C ALA A 290 3.77 -15.73 5.85
N GLU A 291 3.24 -16.94 6.00
CA GLU A 291 2.67 -17.72 4.89
C GLU A 291 1.48 -17.00 4.25
N LEU A 292 0.59 -16.40 5.08
CA LEU A 292 -0.58 -15.67 4.58
C LEU A 292 -0.20 -14.34 3.93
N LEU A 293 0.86 -13.64 4.35
CA LEU A 293 1.39 -12.48 3.62
C LEU A 293 1.76 -12.86 2.19
N ARG A 294 2.41 -14.00 2.01
CA ARG A 294 2.77 -14.54 0.70
C ARG A 294 1.52 -14.97 -0.11
N ALA A 295 0.62 -15.72 0.49
CA ALA A 295 -0.54 -16.29 -0.20
C ALA A 295 -1.58 -15.21 -0.59
N LYS A 296 -1.87 -14.24 0.28
CA LYS A 296 -2.85 -13.17 0.04
C LYS A 296 -2.44 -12.21 -1.09
N THR A 297 -1.18 -12.16 -1.46
CA THR A 297 -0.70 -11.43 -2.64
C THR A 297 -1.43 -11.83 -3.92
N ALA A 298 -1.78 -13.12 -4.05
CA ALA A 298 -2.52 -13.64 -5.20
C ALA A 298 -3.91 -13.00 -5.35
N HIS A 299 -4.60 -12.68 -4.24
CA HIS A 299 -5.91 -12.00 -4.30
C HIS A 299 -5.79 -10.63 -4.95
N VAL A 300 -4.83 -9.81 -4.49
CA VAL A 300 -4.63 -8.46 -5.02
C VAL A 300 -4.18 -8.48 -6.48
N TYR A 301 -3.36 -9.47 -6.88
CA TYR A 301 -3.01 -9.68 -8.29
C TYR A 301 -4.23 -10.02 -9.14
N SER A 302 -5.10 -10.91 -8.64
CA SER A 302 -6.34 -11.29 -9.32
C SER A 302 -7.26 -10.08 -9.49
N ASP A 303 -7.38 -9.22 -8.48
CA ASP A 303 -8.19 -8.01 -8.52
C ASP A 303 -7.67 -7.01 -9.56
N LEU A 304 -6.36 -6.81 -9.64
CA LEU A 304 -5.75 -5.96 -10.67
C LEU A 304 -6.00 -6.51 -12.08
N ILE A 305 -5.81 -7.81 -12.29
CA ILE A 305 -6.03 -8.46 -13.58
C ILE A 305 -7.50 -8.40 -13.98
N ALA A 306 -8.42 -8.63 -13.04
CA ALA A 306 -9.86 -8.52 -13.27
C ALA A 306 -10.24 -7.09 -13.72
N ALA A 307 -9.79 -6.06 -12.99
CA ALA A 307 -10.06 -4.66 -13.34
C ALA A 307 -9.53 -4.28 -14.72
N LEU A 308 -8.30 -4.67 -15.06
CA LEU A 308 -7.72 -4.47 -16.41
C LEU A 308 -8.54 -5.19 -17.49
N THR A 309 -8.98 -6.42 -17.21
CA THR A 309 -9.74 -7.24 -18.14
C THR A 309 -11.14 -6.68 -18.39
N ILE A 310 -11.79 -6.17 -17.35
CA ILE A 310 -13.11 -5.53 -17.45
C ILE A 310 -13.01 -4.25 -18.28
N LEU A 311 -11.99 -3.41 -18.03
CA LEU A 311 -11.84 -2.12 -18.70
C LEU A 311 -11.44 -2.21 -20.17
N LYS A 312 -10.74 -3.28 -20.58
CA LYS A 312 -10.26 -3.38 -21.95
C LYS A 312 -11.40 -3.26 -22.96
N ALA A 313 -11.18 -2.46 -24.00
CA ALA A 313 -12.09 -2.29 -25.13
C ALA A 313 -13.50 -1.77 -24.79
N LEU A 314 -13.76 -1.27 -23.58
CA LEU A 314 -15.02 -0.60 -23.27
C LEU A 314 -15.08 0.73 -24.01
N PRO A 315 -16.22 1.07 -24.64
CA PRO A 315 -16.46 2.41 -25.16
C PRO A 315 -16.41 3.45 -24.04
N LEU A 316 -16.15 4.70 -24.41
CA LEU A 316 -16.24 5.81 -23.45
C LEU A 316 -17.67 5.97 -22.91
N SER A 317 -17.82 6.80 -21.89
CA SER A 317 -19.01 7.00 -21.07
C SER A 317 -19.24 5.84 -20.08
N TYR A 318 -20.45 5.36 -19.92
CA TYR A 318 -20.80 4.38 -18.91
C TYR A 318 -21.34 3.09 -19.52
N ASN A 319 -20.86 1.98 -19.00
CA ASN A 319 -21.38 0.64 -19.24
C ASN A 319 -21.50 -0.07 -17.89
N PHE A 320 -22.38 -1.05 -17.75
CA PHE A 320 -22.54 -1.82 -16.50
C PHE A 320 -21.24 -2.54 -16.07
N ASP A 321 -20.36 -2.84 -17.02
CA ASP A 321 -19.03 -3.42 -16.74
C ASP A 321 -18.24 -2.60 -15.71
N LEU A 322 -18.38 -1.28 -15.72
CA LEU A 322 -17.69 -0.40 -14.76
C LEU A 322 -18.11 -0.63 -13.30
N GLN A 323 -19.31 -1.17 -13.07
CA GLN A 323 -19.82 -1.53 -11.77
C GLN A 323 -19.02 -2.72 -11.16
N GLU A 324 -18.64 -3.66 -12.04
CA GLU A 324 -17.93 -4.87 -11.62
C GLU A 324 -16.47 -4.63 -11.18
N ILE A 325 -15.92 -3.44 -11.43
CA ILE A 325 -14.55 -3.07 -10.97
C ILE A 325 -14.53 -2.78 -9.47
N THR A 326 -15.62 -2.24 -8.95
CA THR A 326 -15.69 -1.73 -7.56
C THR A 326 -15.47 -2.80 -6.49
N PRO A 327 -16.03 -4.04 -6.59
CA PRO A 327 -15.75 -5.12 -5.63
C PRO A 327 -14.26 -5.47 -5.53
N HIS A 328 -13.56 -5.48 -6.68
CA HIS A 328 -12.13 -5.77 -6.75
C HIS A 328 -11.30 -4.69 -6.04
N LEU A 329 -11.69 -3.42 -6.17
CA LEU A 329 -11.02 -2.33 -5.48
C LEU A 329 -11.12 -2.47 -3.96
N TRP A 330 -12.32 -2.77 -3.44
CA TRP A 330 -12.54 -2.91 -2.00
C TRP A 330 -11.81 -4.11 -1.42
N ASN A 331 -11.85 -5.26 -2.11
CA ASN A 331 -11.13 -6.45 -1.70
C ASN A 331 -9.63 -6.21 -1.63
N ALA A 332 -9.04 -5.64 -2.68
CA ALA A 332 -7.61 -5.35 -2.73
C ALA A 332 -7.18 -4.35 -1.63
N TYR A 333 -7.98 -3.33 -1.37
CA TYR A 333 -7.75 -2.38 -0.28
C TYR A 333 -7.72 -3.08 1.08
N GLU A 334 -8.75 -3.85 1.41
CA GLU A 334 -8.88 -4.54 2.70
C GLU A 334 -7.74 -5.54 2.92
N VAL A 335 -7.45 -6.36 1.91
CA VAL A 335 -6.35 -7.33 1.96
C VAL A 335 -5.02 -6.62 2.15
N THR A 336 -4.76 -5.52 1.43
CA THR A 336 -3.50 -4.78 1.52
C THR A 336 -3.33 -4.13 2.90
N LEU A 337 -4.33 -3.39 3.37
CA LEU A 337 -4.27 -2.71 4.68
C LEU A 337 -4.07 -3.69 5.83
N THR A 338 -4.84 -4.79 5.83
CA THR A 338 -4.72 -5.84 6.84
C THR A 338 -3.34 -6.49 6.80
N SER A 339 -2.80 -6.77 5.61
CA SER A 339 -1.47 -7.37 5.45
C SER A 339 -0.36 -6.45 5.94
N ILE A 340 -0.42 -5.13 5.68
CA ILE A 340 0.54 -4.16 6.23
C ILE A 340 0.48 -4.17 7.76
N THR A 341 -0.72 -4.20 8.34
CA THR A 341 -0.91 -4.24 9.81
C THR A 341 -0.30 -5.50 10.40
N MET A 342 -0.54 -6.66 9.80
CA MET A 342 0.05 -7.93 10.24
C MET A 342 1.57 -7.94 10.10
N ALA A 343 2.11 -7.46 9.00
CA ALA A 343 3.56 -7.33 8.79
C ALA A 343 4.20 -6.40 9.83
N THR A 344 3.55 -5.28 10.15
CA THR A 344 4.03 -4.32 11.15
C THR A 344 4.16 -4.97 12.52
N GLY A 345 3.12 -5.66 12.98
CA GLY A 345 3.14 -6.36 14.28
C GLY A 345 4.16 -7.50 14.30
N LEU A 346 4.20 -8.31 13.26
CA LEU A 346 5.16 -9.41 13.11
C LEU A 346 6.60 -8.91 13.20
N LEU A 347 6.97 -7.87 12.41
CA LEU A 347 8.32 -7.30 12.41
C LEU A 347 8.69 -6.63 13.73
N LYS A 348 7.73 -6.02 14.41
CA LYS A 348 7.95 -5.40 15.73
C LYS A 348 8.36 -6.41 16.79
N GLY A 349 7.81 -7.62 16.76
CA GLY A 349 8.05 -8.66 17.75
C GLY A 349 9.16 -9.65 17.41
N LEU A 350 9.82 -9.55 16.24
CA LEU A 350 10.90 -10.48 15.84
C LEU A 350 12.07 -10.46 16.82
N LYS A 351 12.66 -11.64 17.05
CA LYS A 351 13.92 -11.78 17.78
C LYS A 351 14.92 -12.50 16.91
N PHE A 352 16.10 -11.88 16.71
CA PHE A 352 17.19 -12.45 15.93
C PHE A 352 18.22 -13.11 16.87
N ASP A 353 18.68 -14.31 16.49
CA ASP A 353 19.83 -14.95 17.10
C ASP A 353 21.12 -14.43 16.47
N ALA A 354 21.71 -13.41 17.09
CA ALA A 354 22.94 -12.78 16.60
C ALA A 354 24.15 -13.73 16.60
N GLN A 355 24.18 -14.70 17.53
CA GLN A 355 25.27 -15.68 17.60
C GLN A 355 25.17 -16.67 16.46
N ARG A 356 23.97 -17.19 16.19
CA ARG A 356 23.73 -18.10 15.07
C ARG A 356 24.01 -17.42 13.73
N TRP A 357 23.58 -16.18 13.54
CA TRP A 357 23.90 -15.39 12.36
C TRP A 357 25.40 -15.21 12.15
N LEU A 358 26.16 -14.82 13.20
CA LEU A 358 27.60 -14.66 13.14
C LEU A 358 28.30 -15.99 12.85
N GLN A 359 27.81 -17.09 13.45
CA GLN A 359 28.31 -18.44 13.18
C GLN A 359 28.17 -18.77 11.69
N LEU A 360 27.00 -18.61 11.09
CA LEU A 360 26.76 -18.86 9.67
C LEU A 360 27.66 -18.00 8.76
N ALA A 361 27.85 -16.72 9.12
CA ALA A 361 28.75 -15.83 8.37
C ALA A 361 30.23 -16.19 8.52
N SER A 362 30.62 -16.92 9.56
CA SER A 362 32.01 -17.27 9.88
C SER A 362 32.41 -18.71 9.48
N GLU A 363 31.45 -19.62 9.40
CA GLU A 363 31.71 -21.03 9.11
C GLU A 363 32.02 -21.32 7.63
N ASP A 364 31.51 -20.47 6.74
CA ASP A 364 31.68 -20.57 5.31
C ASP A 364 32.76 -19.58 4.81
N PHE A 365 33.01 -19.57 3.51
CA PHE A 365 34.00 -18.69 2.86
C PHE A 365 33.43 -17.31 2.51
N SER A 366 32.51 -16.76 3.32
CA SER A 366 31.81 -15.50 3.04
C SER A 366 32.75 -14.28 2.91
N THR A 367 33.91 -14.30 3.58
CA THR A 367 34.94 -13.25 3.51
C THR A 367 36.00 -13.48 2.45
N ALA A 368 35.87 -14.49 1.61
CA ALA A 368 36.87 -14.82 0.56
C ALA A 368 37.13 -13.65 -0.39
N THR A 369 36.12 -12.87 -0.73
CA THR A 369 36.29 -11.68 -1.58
C THR A 369 37.19 -10.65 -0.89
N GLU A 370 37.12 -10.50 0.42
CA GLU A 370 37.92 -9.54 1.18
C GLU A 370 39.42 -9.95 1.17
N ILE A 371 39.72 -11.25 1.13
CA ILE A 371 41.09 -11.72 0.96
C ILE A 371 41.62 -11.32 -0.43
N ALA A 372 40.81 -11.49 -1.48
CA ALA A 372 41.21 -11.08 -2.83
C ALA A 372 41.39 -9.55 -2.92
N ASP A 373 40.50 -8.78 -2.34
CA ASP A 373 40.59 -7.32 -2.31
C ASP A 373 41.80 -6.84 -1.49
N MET A 374 42.12 -7.50 -0.38
CA MET A 374 43.34 -7.26 0.40
C MET A 374 44.62 -7.50 -0.45
N LEU A 375 44.67 -8.58 -1.20
CA LEU A 375 45.82 -8.86 -2.09
C LEU A 375 46.00 -7.78 -3.17
N VAL A 376 44.90 -7.20 -3.65
CA VAL A 376 44.96 -6.06 -4.59
C VAL A 376 45.44 -4.79 -3.88
N ARG A 377 44.86 -4.44 -2.75
CA ARG A 377 45.17 -3.19 -2.04
C ARG A 377 46.58 -3.14 -1.47
N GLU A 378 46.96 -4.21 -0.78
CA GLU A 378 48.19 -4.20 0.02
C GLU A 378 49.40 -4.70 -0.79
N HIS A 379 49.16 -5.52 -1.82
CA HIS A 379 50.27 -6.17 -2.55
C HIS A 379 50.27 -5.89 -4.05
N GLY A 380 49.33 -5.08 -4.56
CA GLY A 380 49.27 -4.71 -5.98
C GLY A 380 49.02 -5.88 -6.94
N ILE A 381 48.52 -7.00 -6.43
CA ILE A 381 48.24 -8.18 -7.27
C ILE A 381 46.98 -7.89 -8.12
N PRO A 382 47.05 -8.04 -9.45
CA PRO A 382 45.86 -7.82 -10.28
C PRO A 382 44.68 -8.66 -9.83
N PHE A 383 43.47 -8.09 -9.81
CA PHE A 383 42.28 -8.73 -9.24
C PHE A 383 42.01 -10.14 -9.77
N ARG A 384 42.14 -10.36 -11.08
CA ARG A 384 41.97 -11.70 -11.68
C ARG A 384 42.94 -12.73 -11.15
N THR A 385 44.18 -12.33 -10.89
CA THR A 385 45.21 -13.17 -10.27
C THR A 385 44.88 -13.43 -8.81
N ALA A 386 44.52 -12.37 -8.05
CA ALA A 386 44.08 -12.50 -6.66
C ALA A 386 42.90 -13.45 -6.53
N TYR A 387 41.87 -13.28 -7.39
CA TYR A 387 40.72 -14.18 -7.46
C TYR A 387 41.12 -15.64 -7.73
N ALA A 388 42.00 -15.89 -8.70
CA ALA A 388 42.46 -17.23 -9.01
C ALA A 388 43.22 -17.88 -7.84
N ILE A 389 44.05 -17.11 -7.13
CA ILE A 389 44.76 -17.55 -5.91
C ILE A 389 43.74 -17.96 -4.85
N VAL A 390 42.78 -17.07 -4.53
CA VAL A 390 41.80 -17.33 -3.48
C VAL A 390 40.86 -18.49 -3.85
N LYS A 391 40.46 -18.61 -5.14
CA LYS A 391 39.68 -19.76 -5.63
C LYS A 391 40.36 -21.09 -5.38
N LYS A 392 41.67 -21.21 -5.78
CA LYS A 392 42.47 -22.42 -5.53
C LYS A 392 42.61 -22.71 -4.04
N LEU A 393 42.87 -21.66 -3.25
CA LEU A 393 43.00 -21.76 -1.80
C LEU A 393 41.74 -22.32 -1.17
N ILE A 394 40.57 -21.74 -1.49
CA ILE A 394 39.28 -22.20 -0.99
C ILE A 394 39.03 -23.66 -1.36
N HIS A 395 39.25 -24.03 -2.59
CA HIS A 395 39.09 -25.43 -3.04
C HIS A 395 39.97 -26.40 -2.21
N LYS A 396 41.22 -26.01 -1.94
CA LYS A 396 42.17 -26.79 -1.11
C LYS A 396 41.73 -26.84 0.37
N MET A 397 41.16 -25.75 0.91
CA MET A 397 40.66 -25.71 2.28
C MET A 397 39.40 -26.56 2.43
N SER A 398 38.43 -26.38 1.51
CA SER A 398 37.18 -27.13 1.50
C SER A 398 37.39 -28.64 1.36
N SER A 399 38.29 -29.10 0.45
CA SER A 399 38.59 -30.51 0.29
C SER A 399 39.17 -31.16 1.56
N LYS A 400 39.80 -30.36 2.43
CA LYS A 400 40.33 -30.77 3.74
C LYS A 400 39.36 -30.51 4.90
N LYS A 401 38.11 -30.12 4.63
CA LYS A 401 37.10 -29.73 5.65
C LYS A 401 37.61 -28.65 6.61
N LYS A 402 38.47 -27.75 6.15
CA LYS A 402 38.99 -26.60 6.89
C LYS A 402 38.11 -25.37 6.68
N LYS A 403 38.07 -24.51 7.70
CA LYS A 403 37.32 -23.22 7.68
C LYS A 403 38.19 -22.12 7.07
N ILE A 404 37.55 -21.01 6.69
CA ILE A 404 38.27 -19.82 6.20
C ILE A 404 39.21 -19.26 7.27
N THR A 405 38.84 -19.37 8.55
CA THR A 405 39.65 -18.95 9.70
C THR A 405 40.95 -19.75 9.90
N ASP A 406 41.07 -20.92 9.25
CA ASP A 406 42.31 -21.74 9.29
C ASP A 406 43.36 -21.26 8.31
N ILE A 407 43.08 -20.21 7.51
CA ILE A 407 44.05 -19.62 6.60
C ILE A 407 45.07 -18.82 7.39
N THR A 408 46.35 -19.25 7.33
CA THR A 408 47.46 -18.53 7.96
C THR A 408 48.24 -17.72 6.91
N PRO A 409 49.09 -16.74 7.34
CA PRO A 409 49.99 -16.01 6.42
C PRO A 409 50.84 -16.93 5.56
N GLU A 410 51.35 -18.04 6.12
CA GLU A 410 52.20 -19.02 5.43
C GLU A 410 51.42 -19.75 4.34
N ILE A 411 50.17 -20.15 4.63
CA ILE A 411 49.28 -20.83 3.66
C ILE A 411 48.95 -19.89 2.49
N LEU A 412 48.64 -18.62 2.78
CA LEU A 412 48.32 -17.64 1.75
C LEU A 412 49.56 -17.26 0.93
N SER A 413 50.75 -17.06 1.58
CA SER A 413 51.99 -16.76 0.91
C SER A 413 52.43 -17.91 -0.02
N ALA A 414 52.24 -19.15 0.42
CA ALA A 414 52.51 -20.34 -0.44
C ALA A 414 51.60 -20.40 -1.68
N ALA A 415 50.31 -20.06 -1.51
CA ALA A 415 49.36 -20.00 -2.62
C ALA A 415 49.70 -18.87 -3.63
N ILE A 416 50.17 -17.72 -3.13
CA ILE A 416 50.67 -16.63 -4.00
C ILE A 416 51.93 -17.06 -4.78
N MET A 417 52.87 -17.65 -4.08
CA MET A 417 54.10 -18.15 -4.71
C MET A 417 53.82 -19.19 -5.80
N GLU A 418 52.92 -20.14 -5.53
CA GLU A 418 52.47 -21.13 -6.51
C GLU A 418 51.87 -20.50 -7.77
N ALA A 419 51.08 -19.44 -7.60
CA ALA A 419 50.33 -18.79 -8.69
C ALA A 419 51.16 -17.76 -9.48
N THR A 420 52.10 -17.06 -8.84
CA THR A 420 52.79 -15.90 -9.41
C THR A 420 54.31 -16.05 -9.53
N GLY A 421 54.91 -17.06 -8.87
CA GLY A 421 56.33 -17.18 -8.72
C GLY A 421 56.99 -16.12 -7.81
N LYS A 422 56.20 -15.26 -7.18
CA LYS A 422 56.66 -14.15 -6.32
C LYS A 422 56.46 -14.51 -4.83
N ARG A 423 57.50 -14.24 -4.04
CA ARG A 423 57.43 -14.37 -2.59
C ARG A 423 56.81 -13.08 -2.03
N VAL A 424 55.64 -13.21 -1.39
CA VAL A 424 54.91 -12.08 -0.74
C VAL A 424 54.80 -12.42 0.75
N GLN A 425 55.23 -11.49 1.59
CA GLN A 425 55.05 -11.60 3.04
C GLN A 425 53.69 -11.04 3.41
N ILE A 426 52.84 -11.85 4.04
CA ILE A 426 51.49 -11.44 4.48
C ILE A 426 51.58 -11.06 5.95
N ASP A 427 51.15 -9.85 6.25
CA ASP A 427 50.98 -9.39 7.64
C ASP A 427 49.82 -10.13 8.31
N LYS A 428 50.09 -10.71 9.47
CA LYS A 428 49.11 -11.50 10.21
C LYS A 428 47.89 -10.66 10.64
N ALA A 429 48.07 -9.42 11.07
CA ALA A 429 47.00 -8.56 11.54
C ALA A 429 46.05 -8.17 10.39
N THR A 430 46.63 -7.86 9.22
CA THR A 430 45.88 -7.54 7.98
C THR A 430 45.06 -8.73 7.49
N LEU A 431 45.67 -9.94 7.52
CA LEU A 431 44.95 -11.16 7.14
C LEU A 431 43.78 -11.44 8.12
N LEU A 432 44.01 -11.35 9.41
CA LEU A 432 42.97 -11.56 10.43
C LEU A 432 41.78 -10.60 10.24
N LYS A 433 42.03 -9.34 9.88
CA LYS A 433 40.94 -8.37 9.53
C LYS A 433 40.17 -8.83 8.30
N ALA A 434 40.84 -9.26 7.24
CA ALA A 434 40.21 -9.75 6.02
C ALA A 434 39.38 -11.04 6.24
N LEU A 435 39.75 -11.86 7.21
CA LEU A 435 39.05 -13.10 7.58
C LEU A 435 37.84 -12.84 8.51
N ASN A 436 37.79 -11.67 9.18
CA ASN A 436 36.76 -11.36 10.16
C ASN A 436 35.51 -10.72 9.49
N PRO A 437 34.33 -11.32 9.57
CA PRO A 437 33.12 -10.75 8.97
C PRO A 437 32.76 -9.34 9.50
N ILE A 438 33.03 -9.06 10.78
CA ILE A 438 32.77 -7.76 11.41
C ILE A 438 33.67 -6.68 10.80
N GLU A 439 34.98 -6.99 10.67
CA GLU A 439 35.96 -6.07 10.08
C GLU A 439 35.66 -5.84 8.58
N SER A 440 35.33 -6.91 7.86
CA SER A 440 34.90 -6.84 6.45
C SER A 440 33.69 -5.92 6.24
N ILE A 441 32.70 -5.98 7.12
CA ILE A 441 31.55 -5.07 7.09
C ILE A 441 31.99 -3.63 7.38
N SER A 442 32.79 -3.44 8.42
CA SER A 442 33.24 -2.10 8.84
C SER A 442 34.06 -1.37 7.76
N ALA A 443 34.77 -2.12 6.93
CA ALA A 443 35.53 -1.58 5.80
C ALA A 443 34.65 -1.09 4.63
N LYS A 444 33.39 -1.51 4.54
CA LYS A 444 32.47 -1.22 3.43
C LYS A 444 31.64 0.06 3.70
N HIS A 445 32.32 1.20 3.83
CA HIS A 445 31.74 2.49 4.19
C HIS A 445 31.35 3.37 3.00
N VAL A 446 31.42 2.84 1.76
CA VAL A 446 30.92 3.54 0.58
C VAL A 446 29.41 3.73 0.66
N THR A 447 28.88 4.73 -0.03
CA THR A 447 27.44 5.05 -0.05
C THR A 447 26.60 3.81 -0.34
N GLY A 448 25.65 3.50 0.55
CA GLY A 448 24.80 2.31 0.46
C GLY A 448 25.41 1.02 1.03
N GLY A 449 26.63 1.07 1.56
CA GLY A 449 27.31 -0.08 2.15
C GLY A 449 26.79 -0.48 3.54
N PRO A 450 27.20 -1.67 4.03
CA PRO A 450 26.74 -2.21 5.30
C PRO A 450 27.50 -1.70 6.53
N ALA A 451 28.49 -0.81 6.39
CA ALA A 451 29.22 -0.27 7.52
C ALA A 451 28.29 0.51 8.46
N PRO A 452 28.44 0.39 9.81
CA PRO A 452 27.54 1.03 10.76
C PRO A 452 27.35 2.54 10.55
N ILE A 453 28.42 3.26 10.17
CA ILE A 453 28.36 4.69 9.89
C ILE A 453 27.42 5.01 8.70
N GLU A 454 27.48 4.21 7.65
CA GLU A 454 26.65 4.37 6.46
C GLU A 454 25.21 3.95 6.70
N ILE A 455 24.98 2.90 7.48
CA ILE A 455 23.64 2.51 7.93
C ILE A 455 22.98 3.64 8.73
N LEU A 456 23.69 4.26 9.65
CA LEU A 456 23.17 5.38 10.44
C LEU A 456 22.87 6.58 9.55
N ARG A 457 23.72 6.90 8.57
CA ARG A 457 23.44 7.96 7.60
C ARG A 457 22.15 7.68 6.82
N MET A 458 22.03 6.48 6.23
CA MET A 458 20.85 6.05 5.49
C MET A 458 19.58 6.06 6.36
N LYS A 459 19.67 5.56 7.60
CA LYS A 459 18.56 5.60 8.56
C LYS A 459 18.09 7.03 8.81
N ASN A 460 19.01 7.95 9.10
CA ASN A 460 18.68 9.35 9.41
C ASN A 460 18.01 10.07 8.24
N GLU A 461 18.41 9.78 7.01
CA GLU A 461 17.74 10.32 5.81
C GLU A 461 16.30 9.81 5.71
N ARG A 462 16.07 8.54 5.97
CA ARG A 462 14.74 7.93 5.94
C ARG A 462 13.83 8.41 7.06
N VAL A 463 14.37 8.69 8.25
CA VAL A 463 13.61 9.34 9.33
C VAL A 463 13.10 10.72 8.87
N LYS A 464 13.95 11.52 8.21
CA LYS A 464 13.54 12.81 7.65
C LYS A 464 12.45 12.66 6.58
N LYS A 465 12.61 11.69 5.67
CA LYS A 465 11.61 11.40 4.63
C LYS A 465 10.26 10.99 5.23
N ILE A 466 10.26 10.14 6.27
CA ILE A 466 9.04 9.78 7.00
C ILE A 466 8.35 11.03 7.56
N GLY A 467 9.09 11.97 8.15
CA GLY A 467 8.50 13.22 8.65
C GLY A 467 7.84 14.05 7.55
N VAL A 468 8.43 14.09 6.35
CA VAL A 468 7.82 14.75 5.16
C VAL A 468 6.53 14.03 4.74
N ASP A 469 6.53 12.70 4.72
CA ASP A 469 5.39 11.89 4.32
C ASP A 469 4.22 12.03 5.31
N GLU A 470 4.51 12.07 6.61
CA GLU A 470 3.52 12.33 7.66
C GLU A 470 2.89 13.73 7.52
N GLN A 471 3.71 14.74 7.30
CA GLN A 471 3.24 16.10 7.08
C GLN A 471 2.35 16.19 5.84
N TRP A 472 2.72 15.49 4.76
CA TRP A 472 1.91 15.40 3.55
C TRP A 472 0.52 14.79 3.86
N CYS A 473 0.45 13.67 4.58
CA CYS A 473 -0.80 13.04 4.99
C CYS A 473 -1.66 13.97 5.85
N GLN A 474 -1.06 14.59 6.86
CA GLN A 474 -1.75 15.51 7.76
C GLN A 474 -2.35 16.69 6.99
N THR A 475 -1.60 17.28 6.06
CA THR A 475 -2.08 18.39 5.22
C THR A 475 -3.31 17.98 4.41
N ARG A 476 -3.33 16.77 3.82
CA ARG A 476 -4.47 16.27 3.05
C ARG A 476 -5.69 16.01 3.93
N LEU A 477 -5.51 15.39 5.09
CA LEU A 477 -6.59 15.17 6.05
C LEU A 477 -7.19 16.49 6.56
N LEU A 478 -6.35 17.48 6.85
CA LEU A 478 -6.80 18.82 7.25
C LEU A 478 -7.61 19.50 6.15
N SER A 479 -7.13 19.48 4.90
CA SER A 479 -7.85 20.05 3.75
C SER A 479 -9.23 19.40 3.56
N LEU A 480 -9.35 18.08 3.68
CA LEU A 480 -10.63 17.40 3.60
C LEU A 480 -11.57 17.77 4.76
N LYS A 481 -11.04 17.90 5.97
CA LYS A 481 -11.80 18.35 7.14
C LYS A 481 -12.28 19.79 7.00
N GLU A 482 -11.47 20.67 6.44
CA GLU A 482 -11.83 22.07 6.18
C GLU A 482 -12.94 22.17 5.13
N ALA A 483 -12.87 21.39 4.04
CA ALA A 483 -13.93 21.32 3.03
C ALA A 483 -15.26 20.84 3.64
N LYS A 484 -15.24 19.76 4.42
CA LYS A 484 -16.42 19.25 5.15
C LYS A 484 -16.99 20.30 6.11
N SER A 485 -16.13 21.03 6.82
CA SER A 485 -16.55 22.12 7.72
C SER A 485 -17.14 23.30 6.96
N ARG A 486 -16.60 23.64 5.78
CA ARG A 486 -17.15 24.68 4.90
C ARG A 486 -18.55 24.28 4.39
N LEU A 487 -18.70 23.06 3.91
CA LEU A 487 -19.99 22.52 3.47
C LEU A 487 -21.02 22.61 4.59
N HIS A 488 -20.67 22.15 5.79
CA HIS A 488 -21.56 22.18 6.95
C HIS A 488 -22.00 23.61 7.32
N ARG A 489 -21.09 24.60 7.27
CA ARG A 489 -21.46 26.02 7.53
C ARG A 489 -22.47 26.55 6.51
N LEU A 490 -22.32 26.19 5.22
CA LEU A 490 -23.29 26.63 4.19
C LEU A 490 -24.65 25.93 4.36
N ILE A 491 -24.65 24.65 4.72
CA ILE A 491 -25.90 23.92 5.07
C ILE A 491 -26.64 24.63 6.21
N LYS A 492 -25.93 24.99 7.29
CA LYS A 492 -26.54 25.68 8.42
C LYS A 492 -27.11 27.06 8.06
N LYS A 493 -26.50 27.80 7.13
CA LYS A 493 -27.06 29.04 6.58
C LYS A 493 -28.39 28.78 5.85
N ILE A 494 -28.39 27.78 4.95
CA ILE A 494 -29.61 27.39 4.20
C ILE A 494 -30.74 26.99 5.18
N GLU A 495 -30.44 26.20 6.21
CA GLU A 495 -31.42 25.78 7.22
C GLU A 495 -32.01 26.93 8.01
N ARG A 496 -31.31 28.08 8.15
CA ARG A 496 -31.76 29.30 8.77
C ARG A 496 -32.48 30.24 7.78
N GLY A 497 -32.59 29.89 6.51
CA GLY A 497 -33.14 30.76 5.47
C GLY A 497 -32.19 31.89 5.02
N GLU A 498 -30.91 31.81 5.36
CA GLU A 498 -29.86 32.79 4.99
C GLU A 498 -29.33 32.52 3.58
N ARG A 499 -29.04 33.56 2.79
CA ARG A 499 -28.40 33.42 1.46
C ARG A 499 -26.99 32.85 1.58
N VAL A 500 -26.58 31.99 0.63
CA VAL A 500 -25.26 31.32 0.55
C VAL A 500 -24.43 31.83 -0.60
#